data_7855adf505d16cdb419bf87d2d245ae1
#
_entry.id   7855adf505d16cdb419bf87d2d245ae1
#
_cell.length_a   1.000
_cell.length_b   1.000
_cell.length_c   1.000
_cell.angle_alpha   90.00
_cell.angle_beta   90.00
_cell.angle_gamma   90.00
#
_symmetry.space_group_name_H-M   'P 1'
#
loop_
_entity.id
_entity.type
_entity.pdbx_description
1 polymer ?
#
loop_
_entity_poly.entity_id
_entity_poly.type
_entity_poly.pdbx_seq_one_letter_code
_entity_poly.pdbx_strand_id
1 'polypeptide(L)'
;MRNKLYARAALWLAAVLAAISLSGCHGEMKAPLSDGNGAAQTAAPSAEITAEETAAPETPEPRTPEPTESVIPAAFTACSIRTARFETFRYWLYTPSNPAENMPLIVYLHGGSGKGDDLEQITAVDGFPQYLRDGKLGDVRAYVLIPQLPDTEKGWLNAAAAISELIETTVSTYALDRNNISLTGHSMGGTGTWALACASPELFARIAPLSGSVRNAADTAEKLKNVPVRAFVGAADTIVPPDSSEETVAALKAAGDDAEITVFTGADHFSVPSLTFLDESIGLVDWLIRG
;
A
#
# COMPACT_ATOMS: atom_id res chain seq x y z
N MET A 1 43.97 0.40 14.25
CA MET A 1 42.96 -0.32 15.03
C MET A 1 41.55 -0.11 14.44
N ARG A 2 41.35 -0.21 13.10
CA ARG A 2 40.06 0.08 12.43
C ARG A 2 39.44 -1.11 11.68
N ASN A 3 40.05 -2.32 11.76
CA ASN A 3 39.59 -3.48 10.97
C ASN A 3 38.97 -4.65 11.79
N LYS A 4 38.55 -4.41 13.03
CA LYS A 4 37.92 -5.47 13.86
C LYS A 4 36.42 -5.27 14.12
N LEU A 5 35.80 -4.17 13.66
CA LEU A 5 34.37 -3.92 13.85
C LEU A 5 33.47 -4.46 12.73
N TYR A 6 34.01 -4.65 11.52
CA TYR A 6 33.21 -5.15 10.39
C TYR A 6 33.05 -6.67 10.32
N ALA A 7 33.83 -7.42 11.10
CA ALA A 7 33.77 -8.90 11.10
C ALA A 7 32.67 -9.48 12.03
N ARG A 8 32.00 -8.66 12.83
CA ARG A 8 30.94 -9.12 13.76
C ARG A 8 29.51 -8.95 13.24
N ALA A 9 29.30 -8.13 12.22
CA ALA A 9 27.97 -7.97 11.59
C ALA A 9 27.64 -9.07 10.57
N ALA A 10 28.64 -9.75 10.01
CA ALA A 10 28.43 -10.77 8.98
C ALA A 10 28.14 -12.19 9.51
N LEU A 11 28.24 -12.43 10.82
CA LEU A 11 28.00 -13.77 11.40
C LEU A 11 26.61 -13.99 12.00
N TRP A 12 25.73 -12.97 11.99
CA TRP A 12 24.35 -13.09 12.47
C TRP A 12 23.34 -13.37 11.35
N LEU A 13 23.74 -13.30 10.08
CA LEU A 13 22.85 -13.55 8.95
C LEU A 13 22.70 -15.03 8.55
N ALA A 14 23.44 -15.93 9.14
CA ALA A 14 23.46 -17.35 8.73
C ALA A 14 22.65 -18.31 9.63
N ALA A 15 22.00 -17.84 10.69
CA ALA A 15 21.32 -18.69 11.67
C ALA A 15 19.79 -18.57 11.75
N VAL A 16 19.14 -17.78 10.90
CA VAL A 16 17.66 -17.55 10.94
C VAL A 16 16.92 -18.28 9.81
N LEU A 17 17.58 -19.09 9.01
CA LEU A 17 16.97 -19.80 7.86
C LEU A 17 16.28 -21.13 8.21
N ALA A 18 15.94 -21.40 9.47
CA ALA A 18 15.21 -22.63 9.83
C ALA A 18 14.00 -22.32 10.71
N ALA A 19 12.82 -22.42 10.11
CA ALA A 19 11.46 -22.44 10.66
C ALA A 19 10.62 -21.18 10.42
N ILE A 20 10.35 -20.86 9.16
CA ILE A 20 9.16 -20.06 8.80
C ILE A 20 8.08 -21.06 8.38
N SER A 21 7.19 -21.40 9.32
CA SER A 21 5.91 -22.03 8.97
C SER A 21 5.03 -20.96 8.38
N LEU A 22 5.01 -20.85 7.06
CA LEU A 22 4.02 -20.08 6.31
C LEU A 22 2.68 -20.76 6.53
N SER A 23 1.84 -20.20 7.39
CA SER A 23 0.41 -20.49 7.42
C SER A 23 -0.18 -19.86 6.17
N GLY A 24 -0.42 -20.71 5.15
CA GLY A 24 -0.62 -20.28 3.78
C GLY A 24 -1.81 -19.35 3.59
N CYS A 25 -1.59 -18.27 2.89
CA CYS A 25 -2.62 -17.54 2.15
C CYS A 25 -3.01 -18.36 0.91
N HIS A 26 -3.78 -19.44 1.08
CA HIS A 26 -4.43 -20.14 -0.01
C HIS A 26 -5.94 -19.96 0.17
N GLY A 27 -6.47 -18.93 -0.47
CA GLY A 27 -7.91 -18.78 -0.63
C GLY A 27 -8.39 -19.69 -1.76
N GLU A 28 -9.15 -20.74 -1.45
CA GLU A 28 -9.87 -21.52 -2.45
C GLU A 28 -10.98 -20.67 -3.07
N MET A 29 -10.86 -20.40 -4.36
CA MET A 29 -11.92 -19.80 -5.15
C MET A 29 -13.01 -20.86 -5.42
N LYS A 30 -14.19 -20.72 -4.82
CA LYS A 30 -15.41 -21.39 -5.26
C LYS A 30 -16.08 -20.58 -6.35
N ALA A 31 -16.18 -21.15 -7.55
CA ALA A 31 -17.00 -20.63 -8.63
C ALA A 31 -18.48 -20.80 -8.33
N PRO A 32 -19.34 -19.84 -8.71
CA PRO A 32 -20.80 -20.05 -8.63
C PRO A 32 -21.29 -20.84 -9.84
N LEU A 33 -22.12 -21.85 -9.56
CA LEU A 33 -22.85 -22.65 -10.51
C LEU A 33 -23.98 -21.82 -11.14
N SER A 34 -24.07 -21.83 -12.46
CA SER A 34 -25.23 -21.30 -13.20
C SER A 34 -26.25 -22.41 -13.38
N ASP A 35 -27.47 -22.21 -12.91
CA ASP A 35 -28.62 -23.01 -13.31
C ASP A 35 -29.40 -22.30 -14.39
N GLY A 36 -29.76 -23.12 -15.39
CA GLY A 36 -30.45 -22.71 -16.57
C GLY A 36 -31.97 -22.74 -16.45
N ASN A 37 -32.56 -22.39 -17.47
CA ASN A 37 -33.71 -22.93 -18.17
C ASN A 37 -34.79 -21.91 -18.52
N GLY A 38 -35.34 -22.02 -19.73
CA GLY A 38 -36.61 -21.45 -20.10
C GLY A 38 -36.78 -21.11 -21.59
N ALA A 39 -37.18 -22.11 -22.34
CA ALA A 39 -37.58 -21.98 -23.75
C ALA A 39 -38.97 -21.32 -23.91
N ALA A 40 -39.18 -20.60 -25.01
CA ALA A 40 -40.49 -20.55 -25.67
C ALA A 40 -40.34 -20.13 -27.15
N GLN A 41 -40.83 -21.00 -28.03
CA GLN A 41 -41.08 -20.85 -29.47
C GLN A 41 -42.24 -19.89 -29.73
N THR A 42 -42.18 -19.17 -30.87
CA THR A 42 -43.35 -18.97 -31.72
C THR A 42 -42.97 -18.65 -33.16
N ALA A 43 -43.82 -19.10 -34.08
CA ALA A 43 -43.68 -19.41 -35.50
C ALA A 43 -43.74 -18.22 -36.46
N ALA A 44 -43.35 -18.53 -37.70
CA ALA A 44 -43.27 -17.73 -38.93
C ALA A 44 -44.63 -17.19 -39.43
N PRO A 45 -44.61 -16.35 -40.49
CA PRO A 45 -44.90 -16.90 -41.82
C PRO A 45 -44.02 -16.43 -42.97
N SER A 46 -44.04 -17.25 -44.02
CA SER A 46 -43.41 -17.15 -45.33
C SER A 46 -43.86 -15.96 -46.16
N ALA A 47 -42.96 -15.45 -47.02
CA ALA A 47 -43.27 -14.84 -48.32
C ALA A 47 -42.08 -15.08 -49.26
N GLU A 48 -42.38 -15.80 -50.37
CA GLU A 48 -41.52 -15.94 -51.56
C GLU A 48 -41.37 -14.63 -52.31
N ILE A 49 -40.17 -14.29 -52.78
CA ILE A 49 -39.95 -13.52 -54.01
C ILE A 49 -38.52 -13.80 -54.56
N THR A 50 -38.50 -14.39 -55.76
CA THR A 50 -37.62 -14.34 -56.94
C THR A 50 -36.14 -13.96 -56.80
N ALA A 51 -35.33 -14.85 -57.40
CA ALA A 51 -33.91 -14.78 -57.62
C ALA A 51 -33.49 -13.64 -58.58
N GLU A 52 -32.44 -12.92 -58.17
CA GLU A 52 -31.56 -12.16 -59.04
C GLU A 52 -30.12 -12.52 -58.70
N GLU A 53 -29.43 -13.08 -59.67
CA GLU A 53 -28.06 -13.60 -59.58
C GLU A 53 -27.07 -12.40 -59.51
N THR A 54 -26.54 -12.11 -58.36
CA THR A 54 -25.45 -11.16 -58.21
C THR A 54 -24.30 -11.81 -57.48
N ALA A 55 -23.09 -11.67 -58.00
CA ALA A 55 -21.84 -12.26 -57.57
C ALA A 55 -21.65 -12.33 -56.04
N ALA A 56 -21.22 -13.49 -55.58
CA ALA A 56 -20.94 -13.74 -54.17
C ALA A 56 -19.83 -12.81 -53.65
N PRO A 57 -20.05 -12.10 -52.53
CA PRO A 57 -18.95 -11.49 -51.80
C PRO A 57 -18.15 -12.58 -51.08
N GLU A 58 -16.83 -12.52 -51.20
CA GLU A 58 -15.90 -13.39 -50.48
C GLU A 58 -16.23 -13.34 -48.98
N THR A 59 -16.54 -14.50 -48.43
CA THR A 59 -16.75 -14.65 -46.97
C THR A 59 -15.42 -14.41 -46.29
N PRO A 60 -15.27 -13.40 -45.40
CA PRO A 60 -14.05 -13.24 -44.63
C PRO A 60 -13.85 -14.49 -43.77
N GLU A 61 -12.66 -15.08 -43.82
CA GLU A 61 -12.27 -16.18 -42.95
C GLU A 61 -12.56 -15.81 -41.50
N PRO A 62 -13.10 -16.74 -40.69
CA PRO A 62 -13.32 -16.49 -39.25
C PRO A 62 -11.96 -16.23 -38.61
N ARG A 63 -11.72 -14.98 -38.18
CA ARG A 63 -10.58 -14.65 -37.35
C ARG A 63 -10.71 -15.46 -36.05
N THR A 64 -9.73 -16.33 -35.80
CA THR A 64 -9.58 -17.00 -34.53
C THR A 64 -9.54 -15.89 -33.46
N PRO A 65 -10.42 -15.90 -32.43
CA PRO A 65 -10.34 -14.91 -31.36
C PRO A 65 -8.97 -15.03 -30.73
N GLU A 66 -8.25 -13.91 -30.65
CA GLU A 66 -7.03 -13.84 -29.86
C GLU A 66 -7.36 -14.30 -28.45
N PRO A 67 -6.49 -15.09 -27.79
CA PRO A 67 -6.73 -15.51 -26.42
C PRO A 67 -6.85 -14.24 -25.56
N THR A 68 -8.03 -14.01 -25.02
CA THR A 68 -8.26 -12.94 -24.04
C THR A 68 -7.43 -13.31 -22.82
N GLU A 69 -6.34 -12.58 -22.58
CA GLU A 69 -5.57 -12.76 -21.35
C GLU A 69 -6.53 -12.64 -20.16
N SER A 70 -6.56 -13.66 -19.32
CA SER A 70 -7.40 -13.66 -18.12
C SER A 70 -6.89 -12.60 -17.16
N VAL A 71 -7.65 -11.52 -16.95
CA VAL A 71 -7.32 -10.47 -15.99
C VAL A 71 -7.38 -11.05 -14.57
N ILE A 72 -6.25 -11.03 -13.85
CA ILE A 72 -6.21 -11.37 -12.42
C ILE A 72 -6.70 -10.13 -11.67
N PRO A 73 -7.82 -10.21 -10.91
CA PRO A 73 -8.34 -9.05 -10.19
C PRO A 73 -7.45 -8.69 -8.99
N ALA A 74 -7.51 -7.44 -8.57
CA ALA A 74 -6.90 -7.00 -7.32
C ALA A 74 -7.52 -7.74 -6.12
N ALA A 75 -6.71 -8.00 -5.09
CA ALA A 75 -7.14 -8.72 -3.90
C ALA A 75 -6.76 -7.96 -2.62
N PHE A 76 -7.63 -8.05 -1.60
CA PHE A 76 -7.41 -7.50 -0.27
C PHE A 76 -7.50 -8.65 0.73
N THR A 77 -6.36 -9.10 1.26
CA THR A 77 -6.25 -10.37 1.99
C THR A 77 -5.78 -10.15 3.43
N ALA A 78 -6.51 -10.74 4.39
CA ALA A 78 -6.09 -10.79 5.79
C ALA A 78 -4.97 -11.81 5.98
N CYS A 79 -3.85 -11.37 6.53
CA CYS A 79 -2.65 -12.17 6.72
C CYS A 79 -2.11 -12.04 8.14
N SER A 80 -1.21 -12.96 8.52
CA SER A 80 -0.42 -12.85 9.74
C SER A 80 0.96 -13.47 9.55
N ILE A 81 1.93 -12.96 10.32
CA ILE A 81 3.29 -13.46 10.36
C ILE A 81 3.75 -13.56 11.81
N ARG A 82 4.62 -14.53 12.09
CA ARG A 82 5.41 -14.54 13.32
C ARG A 82 6.69 -13.73 13.11
N THR A 83 6.98 -12.83 14.02
CA THR A 83 8.22 -12.05 14.04
C THR A 83 9.02 -12.32 15.31
N ALA A 84 10.23 -11.83 15.39
CA ALA A 84 11.02 -11.93 16.64
C ALA A 84 10.33 -11.25 17.83
N ARG A 85 9.46 -10.24 17.57
CA ARG A 85 8.75 -9.50 18.61
C ARG A 85 7.36 -10.05 18.91
N PHE A 86 6.61 -10.44 17.88
CA PHE A 86 5.21 -10.85 18.01
C PHE A 86 5.01 -12.30 17.57
N GLU A 87 4.32 -13.09 18.40
CA GLU A 87 3.91 -14.45 18.04
C GLU A 87 2.95 -14.43 16.84
N THR A 88 2.06 -13.43 16.79
CA THR A 88 1.15 -13.19 15.69
C THR A 88 1.13 -11.70 15.40
N PHE A 89 1.67 -11.29 14.27
CA PHE A 89 1.60 -9.92 13.76
C PHE A 89 0.67 -9.90 12.56
N ARG A 90 -0.50 -9.28 12.71
CA ARG A 90 -1.58 -9.27 11.72
C ARG A 90 -1.42 -8.10 10.76
N TYR A 91 -1.85 -8.30 9.51
CA TYR A 91 -1.82 -7.24 8.50
C TYR A 91 -2.82 -7.52 7.38
N TRP A 92 -3.28 -6.46 6.72
CA TRP A 92 -3.88 -6.54 5.41
C TRP A 92 -2.78 -6.48 4.34
N LEU A 93 -2.93 -7.31 3.30
CA LEU A 93 -2.14 -7.23 2.08
C LEU A 93 -3.07 -6.94 0.91
N TYR A 94 -2.86 -5.80 0.26
CA TYR A 94 -3.44 -5.53 -1.05
C TYR A 94 -2.46 -6.00 -2.13
N THR A 95 -2.97 -6.81 -3.06
CA THR A 95 -2.29 -7.27 -4.26
C THR A 95 -2.95 -6.58 -5.45
N PRO A 96 -2.20 -5.87 -6.32
CA PRO A 96 -2.78 -5.19 -7.47
C PRO A 96 -3.34 -6.18 -8.50
N SER A 97 -4.16 -5.69 -9.43
CA SER A 97 -4.57 -6.49 -10.59
C SER A 97 -3.34 -6.82 -11.44
N ASN A 98 -3.32 -8.03 -12.01
CA ASN A 98 -2.21 -8.53 -12.82
C ASN A 98 -0.84 -8.27 -12.16
N PRO A 99 -0.58 -8.85 -10.98
CA PRO A 99 0.66 -8.64 -10.25
C PRO A 99 1.87 -9.13 -11.06
N ALA A 100 2.99 -8.40 -10.95
CA ALA A 100 4.24 -8.70 -11.64
C ALA A 100 5.42 -8.62 -10.67
N GLU A 101 6.57 -9.13 -11.08
CA GLU A 101 7.83 -8.93 -10.36
C GLU A 101 8.28 -7.46 -10.42
N ASN A 102 9.12 -7.05 -9.46
CA ASN A 102 9.66 -5.71 -9.34
C ASN A 102 8.60 -4.58 -9.21
N MET A 103 7.41 -4.93 -8.71
CA MET A 103 6.41 -3.91 -8.36
C MET A 103 6.80 -3.18 -7.09
N PRO A 104 6.36 -1.89 -6.94
CA PRO A 104 6.59 -1.11 -5.72
C PRO A 104 5.80 -1.66 -4.53
N LEU A 105 6.25 -1.32 -3.33
CA LEU A 105 5.58 -1.60 -2.07
C LEU A 105 5.23 -0.31 -1.34
N ILE A 106 3.96 -0.12 -0.97
CA ILE A 106 3.53 0.91 -0.03
C ILE A 106 3.32 0.25 1.33
N VAL A 107 3.92 0.80 2.37
CA VAL A 107 3.64 0.44 3.77
C VAL A 107 2.79 1.54 4.37
N TYR A 108 1.58 1.20 4.84
CA TYR A 108 0.67 2.14 5.47
C TYR A 108 0.53 1.86 6.96
N LEU A 109 0.73 2.89 7.78
CA LEU A 109 0.60 2.83 9.24
C LEU A 109 -0.71 3.50 9.67
N HIS A 110 -1.60 2.73 10.29
CA HIS A 110 -2.89 3.24 10.76
C HIS A 110 -2.78 4.18 11.97
N GLY A 111 -3.81 4.95 12.22
CA GLY A 111 -3.98 5.81 13.38
C GLY A 111 -4.26 5.05 14.68
N GLY A 112 -4.44 5.79 15.78
CA GLY A 112 -4.66 5.20 17.11
C GLY A 112 -5.85 4.27 17.22
N SER A 113 -6.93 4.56 16.50
CA SER A 113 -8.19 3.77 16.49
C SER A 113 -8.09 2.43 15.77
N GLY A 114 -7.05 2.21 14.95
CA GLY A 114 -6.83 0.95 14.25
C GLY A 114 -6.06 -0.11 15.06
N LYS A 115 -5.61 0.22 16.28
CA LYS A 115 -4.90 -0.73 17.16
C LYS A 115 -5.81 -1.89 17.56
N GLY A 116 -5.18 -3.03 17.83
CA GLY A 116 -5.91 -4.21 18.30
C GLY A 116 -5.48 -5.50 17.65
N ASP A 117 -6.42 -6.43 17.54
CA ASP A 117 -6.27 -7.75 16.93
C ASP A 117 -7.39 -8.09 15.92
N ASP A 118 -8.22 -7.10 15.60
CA ASP A 118 -9.26 -7.17 14.58
C ASP A 118 -8.91 -6.25 13.40
N LEU A 119 -8.48 -6.82 12.29
CA LEU A 119 -8.06 -6.09 11.10
C LEU A 119 -9.18 -5.22 10.49
N GLU A 120 -10.46 -5.58 10.70
CA GLU A 120 -11.59 -4.79 10.20
C GLU A 120 -11.63 -3.38 10.79
N GLN A 121 -11.10 -3.18 11.99
CA GLN A 121 -11.03 -1.85 12.61
C GLN A 121 -10.22 -0.87 11.76
N ILE A 122 -9.15 -1.33 11.10
CA ILE A 122 -8.31 -0.47 10.26
C ILE A 122 -9.10 0.07 9.08
N THR A 123 -9.86 -0.80 8.42
CA THR A 123 -10.63 -0.47 7.22
C THR A 123 -11.94 0.26 7.52
N ALA A 124 -12.38 0.28 8.77
CA ALA A 124 -13.57 1.00 9.19
C ALA A 124 -13.31 2.45 9.62
N VAL A 125 -12.09 2.75 10.08
CA VAL A 125 -11.78 4.02 10.76
C VAL A 125 -10.62 4.79 10.15
N ASP A 126 -9.85 4.18 9.25
CA ASP A 126 -8.67 4.83 8.67
C ASP A 126 -8.84 5.00 7.15
N GLY A 127 -8.66 6.23 6.68
CA GLY A 127 -9.05 6.67 5.35
C GLY A 127 -8.46 5.84 4.20
N PHE A 128 -7.12 5.75 4.09
CA PHE A 128 -6.46 5.08 2.96
C PHE A 128 -6.83 3.59 2.82
N PRO A 129 -6.78 2.75 3.89
CA PRO A 129 -7.18 1.36 3.79
C PRO A 129 -8.64 1.16 3.38
N GLN A 130 -9.54 2.02 3.87
CA GLN A 130 -10.94 2.01 3.48
C GLN A 130 -11.09 2.39 2.00
N TYR A 131 -10.42 3.44 1.53
CA TYR A 131 -10.50 3.89 0.14
C TYR A 131 -9.97 2.84 -0.82
N LEU A 132 -8.89 2.16 -0.44
CA LEU A 132 -8.29 1.07 -1.20
C LEU A 132 -9.25 -0.12 -1.31
N ARG A 133 -9.83 -0.56 -0.19
CA ARG A 133 -10.80 -1.67 -0.15
C ARG A 133 -12.09 -1.37 -0.91
N ASP A 134 -12.57 -0.14 -0.82
CA ASP A 134 -13.78 0.32 -1.49
C ASP A 134 -13.57 0.63 -2.99
N GLY A 135 -12.34 0.45 -3.51
CA GLY A 135 -12.00 0.74 -4.91
C GLY A 135 -12.00 2.22 -5.29
N LYS A 136 -12.03 3.13 -4.29
CA LYS A 136 -12.07 4.59 -4.52
C LYS A 136 -10.77 5.14 -5.11
N LEU A 137 -9.68 4.39 -5.01
CA LEU A 137 -8.36 4.76 -5.54
C LEU A 137 -8.06 4.11 -6.90
N GLY A 138 -9.06 3.42 -7.49
CA GLY A 138 -8.83 2.62 -8.71
C GLY A 138 -7.90 1.43 -8.47
N ASP A 139 -7.24 0.97 -9.54
CA ASP A 139 -6.24 -0.10 -9.44
C ASP A 139 -4.87 0.50 -9.08
N VAL A 140 -4.53 0.43 -7.80
CA VAL A 140 -3.22 0.87 -7.30
C VAL A 140 -2.14 -0.10 -7.79
N ARG A 141 -1.26 0.36 -8.65
CA ARG A 141 -0.18 -0.45 -9.28
C ARG A 141 0.99 -0.72 -8.35
N ALA A 142 0.70 -1.15 -7.12
CA ALA A 142 1.65 -1.50 -6.07
C ALA A 142 1.06 -2.57 -5.16
N TYR A 143 1.91 -3.31 -4.47
CA TYR A 143 1.49 -4.02 -3.27
C TYR A 143 1.32 -3.01 -2.13
N VAL A 144 0.31 -3.20 -1.27
CA VAL A 144 0.14 -2.36 -0.08
C VAL A 144 0.09 -3.24 1.16
N LEU A 145 0.98 -2.95 2.09
CA LEU A 145 1.13 -3.63 3.36
C LEU A 145 0.56 -2.76 4.46
N ILE A 146 -0.44 -3.25 5.19
CA ILE A 146 -1.13 -2.51 6.24
C ILE A 146 -1.09 -3.32 7.53
N PRO A 147 0.02 -3.24 8.32
CA PRO A 147 0.12 -3.96 9.58
C PRO A 147 -0.85 -3.41 10.61
N GLN A 148 -1.27 -4.25 11.57
CA GLN A 148 -2.03 -3.83 12.74
C GLN A 148 -1.13 -3.79 13.97
N LEU A 149 -1.05 -2.62 14.61
CA LEU A 149 -0.32 -2.45 15.85
C LEU A 149 -1.13 -3.02 17.02
N PRO A 150 -0.61 -4.00 17.79
CA PRO A 150 -1.30 -4.51 18.96
C PRO A 150 -1.58 -3.43 20.01
N ASP A 151 -2.67 -3.57 20.79
CA ASP A 151 -3.04 -2.63 21.85
C ASP A 151 -1.98 -2.45 22.92
N THR A 152 -1.17 -3.48 23.16
CA THR A 152 -0.06 -3.45 24.11
C THR A 152 1.06 -2.48 23.74
N GLU A 153 1.15 -2.10 22.45
CA GLU A 153 2.19 -1.20 21.97
C GLU A 153 1.77 0.27 22.09
N LYS A 154 2.70 1.13 22.48
CA LYS A 154 2.43 2.56 22.65
C LYS A 154 2.47 3.35 21.34
N GLY A 155 3.16 2.83 20.34
CA GLY A 155 3.34 3.47 19.04
C GLY A 155 4.20 2.63 18.09
N TRP A 156 4.25 3.04 16.85
CA TRP A 156 4.84 2.26 15.77
C TRP A 156 6.34 2.00 15.92
N LEU A 157 7.09 2.92 16.55
CA LEU A 157 8.53 2.72 16.79
C LEU A 157 8.82 1.44 17.60
N ASN A 158 7.90 1.04 18.47
CA ASN A 158 8.05 -0.18 19.26
C ASN A 158 7.93 -1.45 18.38
N ALA A 159 7.30 -1.34 17.24
CA ALA A 159 7.14 -2.43 16.26
C ALA A 159 8.15 -2.37 15.10
N ALA A 160 9.12 -1.46 15.14
CA ALA A 160 10.03 -1.20 14.02
C ALA A 160 10.70 -2.47 13.48
N ALA A 161 11.27 -3.31 14.35
CA ALA A 161 11.89 -4.56 13.95
C ALA A 161 10.89 -5.53 13.27
N ALA A 162 9.67 -5.66 13.82
CA ALA A 162 8.64 -6.52 13.26
C ALA A 162 8.15 -6.02 11.89
N ILE A 163 8.09 -4.69 11.71
CA ILE A 163 7.74 -4.07 10.41
C ILE A 163 8.85 -4.35 9.40
N SER A 164 10.12 -4.21 9.76
CA SER A 164 11.25 -4.54 8.88
C SER A 164 11.24 -6.02 8.48
N GLU A 165 11.01 -6.95 9.41
CA GLU A 165 10.86 -8.38 9.11
C GLU A 165 9.69 -8.65 8.15
N LEU A 166 8.55 -7.97 8.36
CA LEU A 166 7.37 -8.11 7.53
C LEU A 166 7.62 -7.57 6.10
N ILE A 167 8.27 -6.41 5.97
CA ILE A 167 8.68 -5.83 4.68
C ILE A 167 9.61 -6.80 3.94
N GLU A 168 10.67 -7.28 4.59
CA GLU A 168 11.63 -8.21 4.00
C GLU A 168 10.97 -9.51 3.52
N THR A 169 10.06 -10.06 4.32
CA THR A 169 9.30 -11.25 3.96
C THR A 169 8.41 -10.99 2.74
N THR A 170 7.70 -9.87 2.73
CA THR A 170 6.80 -9.49 1.63
C THR A 170 7.58 -9.27 0.33
N VAL A 171 8.65 -8.49 0.39
CA VAL A 171 9.52 -8.21 -0.77
C VAL A 171 10.08 -9.52 -1.36
N SER A 172 10.56 -10.42 -0.50
CA SER A 172 11.12 -11.70 -0.94
C SER A 172 10.07 -12.65 -1.51
N THR A 173 8.86 -12.69 -0.91
CA THR A 173 7.77 -13.59 -1.31
C THR A 173 7.20 -13.23 -2.67
N TYR A 174 7.06 -11.93 -2.95
CA TYR A 174 6.43 -11.42 -4.16
C TYR A 174 7.42 -10.84 -5.17
N ALA A 175 8.73 -11.01 -4.95
CA ALA A 175 9.81 -10.49 -5.80
C ALA A 175 9.66 -8.98 -6.10
N LEU A 176 9.38 -8.17 -5.07
CA LEU A 176 9.14 -6.73 -5.21
C LEU A 176 10.44 -5.92 -5.34
N ASP A 177 10.31 -4.70 -5.83
CA ASP A 177 11.44 -3.77 -5.94
C ASP A 177 11.87 -3.24 -4.57
N ARG A 178 13.04 -3.69 -4.08
CA ARG A 178 13.63 -3.23 -2.82
C ARG A 178 13.96 -1.74 -2.79
N ASN A 179 14.17 -1.13 -3.94
CA ASN A 179 14.51 0.28 -4.05
C ASN A 179 13.28 1.17 -4.16
N ASN A 180 12.08 0.59 -4.22
CA ASN A 180 10.82 1.32 -4.35
C ASN A 180 9.82 0.94 -3.25
N ILE A 181 10.26 1.07 -2.00
CA ILE A 181 9.43 0.88 -0.81
C ILE A 181 9.10 2.26 -0.25
N SER A 182 7.82 2.57 -0.16
CA SER A 182 7.34 3.85 0.37
C SER A 182 6.62 3.66 1.70
N LEU A 183 6.72 4.64 2.59
CA LEU A 183 6.07 4.62 3.89
C LEU A 183 5.12 5.80 4.04
N THR A 184 3.89 5.53 4.47
CA THR A 184 2.89 6.56 4.75
C THR A 184 2.03 6.15 5.94
N GLY A 185 1.25 7.07 6.47
CA GLY A 185 0.33 6.80 7.57
C GLY A 185 -0.27 8.08 8.13
N HIS A 186 -1.37 7.94 8.88
CA HIS A 186 -2.12 9.05 9.42
C HIS A 186 -2.09 9.07 10.95
N SER A 187 -2.05 10.27 11.56
CA SER A 187 -2.14 10.45 13.02
C SER A 187 -0.99 9.76 13.75
N MET A 188 -1.26 8.80 14.63
CA MET A 188 -0.23 7.91 15.20
C MET A 188 0.60 7.24 14.10
N GLY A 189 -0.01 6.88 12.97
CA GLY A 189 0.69 6.35 11.79
C GLY A 189 1.58 7.39 11.12
N GLY A 190 1.16 8.64 11.03
CA GLY A 190 1.99 9.75 10.54
C GLY A 190 3.21 10.00 11.43
N THR A 191 3.01 9.98 12.77
CA THR A 191 4.11 10.01 13.74
C THR A 191 5.03 8.79 13.58
N GLY A 192 4.43 7.61 13.33
CA GLY A 192 5.15 6.37 13.03
C GLY A 192 5.96 6.46 11.75
N THR A 193 5.42 7.09 10.71
CA THR A 193 6.10 7.32 9.43
C THR A 193 7.40 8.11 9.63
N TRP A 194 7.34 9.24 10.34
CA TRP A 194 8.54 9.99 10.71
C TRP A 194 9.54 9.14 11.51
N ALA A 195 9.04 8.45 12.55
CA ALA A 195 9.89 7.72 13.49
C ALA A 195 10.56 6.49 12.87
N LEU A 196 9.85 5.70 12.06
CA LEU A 196 10.41 4.51 11.40
C LEU A 196 11.38 4.89 10.29
N ALA A 197 11.08 5.94 9.53
CA ALA A 197 12.00 6.45 8.53
C ALA A 197 13.30 6.97 9.16
N CYS A 198 13.23 7.66 10.31
CA CYS A 198 14.43 8.04 11.06
C CYS A 198 15.22 6.84 11.63
N ALA A 199 14.57 5.74 11.92
CA ALA A 199 15.22 4.53 12.45
C ALA A 199 15.92 3.71 11.36
N SER A 200 15.39 3.74 10.13
CA SER A 200 15.88 2.97 8.98
C SER A 200 15.67 3.75 7.68
N PRO A 201 16.37 4.90 7.50
CA PRO A 201 16.16 5.77 6.34
C PRO A 201 16.50 5.09 5.01
N GLU A 202 17.43 4.13 5.02
CA GLU A 202 17.84 3.35 3.86
C GLU A 202 16.77 2.38 3.36
N LEU A 203 15.75 2.11 4.16
CA LEU A 203 14.68 1.16 3.81
C LEU A 203 13.63 1.79 2.88
N PHE A 204 13.50 3.12 2.93
CA PHE A 204 12.41 3.80 2.26
C PHE A 204 12.89 4.71 1.14
N ALA A 205 12.36 4.49 -0.06
CA ALA A 205 12.59 5.36 -1.21
C ALA A 205 12.00 6.76 -1.02
N ARG A 206 10.90 6.86 -0.27
CA ARG A 206 10.20 8.12 0.06
C ARG A 206 9.18 7.92 1.17
N ILE A 207 8.79 9.02 1.82
CA ILE A 207 7.79 8.96 2.89
C ILE A 207 6.72 10.04 2.75
N ALA A 208 5.49 9.71 3.17
CA ALA A 208 4.39 10.66 3.22
C ALA A 208 3.65 10.61 4.56
N PRO A 209 4.10 11.34 5.59
CA PRO A 209 3.40 11.43 6.87
C PRO A 209 2.20 12.37 6.80
N LEU A 210 1.02 11.91 7.27
CA LEU A 210 -0.21 12.67 7.37
C LEU A 210 -0.54 12.96 8.84
N SER A 211 -0.72 14.23 9.22
CA SER A 211 -1.05 14.66 10.59
C SER A 211 -0.21 13.95 11.66
N GLY A 212 1.09 13.84 11.41
CA GLY A 212 2.03 13.19 12.33
C GLY A 212 2.83 14.22 13.14
N SER A 213 3.22 13.89 14.36
CA SER A 213 4.08 14.72 15.18
C SER A 213 5.55 14.30 15.11
N VAL A 214 6.43 15.26 15.28
CA VAL A 214 7.89 15.09 15.33
C VAL A 214 8.41 15.64 16.65
N ARG A 215 9.28 14.90 17.32
CA ARG A 215 9.84 15.35 18.62
C ARG A 215 10.95 16.37 18.48
N ASN A 216 11.79 16.24 17.46
CA ASN A 216 12.94 17.09 17.22
C ASN A 216 13.13 17.25 15.71
N ALA A 217 12.70 18.39 15.19
CA ALA A 217 12.73 18.70 13.77
C ALA A 217 14.15 18.64 13.19
N ALA A 218 15.13 19.21 13.87
CA ALA A 218 16.51 19.25 13.38
C ALA A 218 17.18 17.86 13.33
N ASP A 219 16.98 17.03 14.37
CA ASP A 219 17.48 15.65 14.40
C ASP A 219 16.80 14.78 13.34
N THR A 220 15.49 14.97 13.14
CA THR A 220 14.72 14.27 12.12
C THR A 220 15.19 14.66 10.71
N ALA A 221 15.40 15.94 10.46
CA ALA A 221 15.90 16.41 9.16
C ALA A 221 17.30 15.84 8.84
N GLU A 222 18.22 15.82 9.81
CA GLU A 222 19.55 15.23 9.60
C GLU A 222 19.48 13.72 9.28
N LYS A 223 18.58 12.97 9.95
CA LYS A 223 18.42 11.53 9.72
C LYS A 223 17.75 11.20 8.39
N LEU A 224 16.83 12.05 7.93
CA LEU A 224 16.08 11.86 6.69
C LEU A 224 16.74 12.53 5.47
N LYS A 225 17.96 13.01 5.62
CA LYS A 225 18.73 13.55 4.51
C LYS A 225 18.74 12.60 3.31
N ASN A 226 18.39 13.11 2.16
CA ASN A 226 18.21 12.38 0.90
C ASN A 226 16.99 11.42 0.85
N VAL A 227 16.09 11.43 1.83
CA VAL A 227 14.80 10.74 1.75
C VAL A 227 13.75 11.75 1.30
N PRO A 228 13.15 11.61 0.10
CA PRO A 228 12.07 12.48 -0.35
C PRO A 228 10.87 12.46 0.61
N VAL A 229 10.35 13.62 0.96
CA VAL A 229 9.26 13.78 1.93
C VAL A 229 8.13 14.61 1.34
N ARG A 230 6.90 14.11 1.41
CA ARG A 230 5.67 14.90 1.25
C ARG A 230 4.82 14.79 2.48
N ALA A 231 4.77 15.83 3.31
CA ALA A 231 3.96 15.89 4.51
C ALA A 231 2.60 16.57 4.24
N PHE A 232 1.55 16.11 4.92
CA PHE A 232 0.20 16.65 4.79
C PHE A 232 -0.40 16.89 6.16
N VAL A 233 -0.91 18.11 6.38
CA VAL A 233 -1.44 18.51 7.68
C VAL A 233 -2.67 19.41 7.53
N GLY A 234 -3.53 19.41 8.53
CA GLY A 234 -4.68 20.32 8.62
C GLY A 234 -4.33 21.57 9.42
N ALA A 235 -4.64 22.77 8.90
CA ALA A 235 -4.40 24.02 9.63
C ALA A 235 -5.28 24.18 10.89
N ALA A 236 -6.41 23.47 10.97
CA ALA A 236 -7.31 23.44 12.13
C ALA A 236 -7.19 22.13 12.94
N ASP A 237 -6.12 21.36 12.74
CA ASP A 237 -5.87 20.13 13.48
C ASP A 237 -5.49 20.46 14.95
N THR A 238 -6.41 20.17 15.88
CA THR A 238 -6.22 20.37 17.33
C THR A 238 -5.78 19.09 18.07
N ILE A 239 -5.70 17.97 17.36
CA ILE A 239 -5.28 16.66 17.91
C ILE A 239 -3.77 16.50 17.73
N VAL A 240 -3.28 16.75 16.52
CA VAL A 240 -1.86 16.77 16.18
C VAL A 240 -1.57 18.08 15.44
N PRO A 241 -1.21 19.16 16.19
CA PRO A 241 -0.90 20.46 15.59
C PRO A 241 0.18 20.35 14.50
N PRO A 242 0.08 21.14 13.41
CA PRO A 242 0.96 21.03 12.25
C PRO A 242 2.41 21.45 12.51
N ASP A 243 2.65 22.29 13.54
CA ASP A 243 3.91 22.99 13.80
C ASP A 243 5.16 22.10 13.65
N SER A 244 5.15 20.92 14.29
CA SER A 244 6.34 20.05 14.30
C SER A 244 6.66 19.43 12.92
N SER A 245 5.64 19.17 12.09
CA SER A 245 5.84 18.74 10.71
C SER A 245 6.29 19.90 9.82
N GLU A 246 5.73 21.10 10.02
CA GLU A 246 6.14 22.31 9.30
C GLU A 246 7.62 22.66 9.60
N GLU A 247 8.02 22.66 10.87
CA GLU A 247 9.41 22.89 11.27
C GLU A 247 10.36 21.84 10.69
N THR A 248 9.96 20.57 10.67
CA THR A 248 10.80 19.49 10.11
C THR A 248 10.99 19.64 8.61
N VAL A 249 9.90 19.90 7.87
CA VAL A 249 9.99 20.11 6.41
C VAL A 249 10.77 21.37 6.09
N ALA A 250 10.62 22.44 6.89
CA ALA A 250 11.42 23.65 6.72
C ALA A 250 12.92 23.38 6.95
N ALA A 251 13.28 22.54 7.93
CA ALA A 251 14.67 22.17 8.18
C ALA A 251 15.25 21.31 7.03
N LEU A 252 14.49 20.35 6.49
CA LEU A 252 14.88 19.55 5.31
C LEU A 252 15.11 20.45 4.09
N LYS A 253 14.18 21.35 3.79
CA LYS A 253 14.32 22.33 2.68
C LYS A 253 15.55 23.22 2.85
N ALA A 254 15.81 23.68 4.06
CA ALA A 254 17.00 24.51 4.35
C ALA A 254 18.30 23.75 4.15
N ALA A 255 18.29 22.42 4.32
CA ALA A 255 19.42 21.53 4.02
C ALA A 255 19.56 21.20 2.52
N GLY A 256 18.57 21.56 1.69
CA GLY A 256 18.55 21.29 0.25
C GLY A 256 17.93 19.94 -0.12
N ASP A 257 17.25 19.27 0.83
CA ASP A 257 16.59 18.00 0.59
C ASP A 257 15.25 18.16 -0.14
N ASP A 258 14.81 17.11 -0.83
CA ASP A 258 13.50 17.04 -1.51
C ASP A 258 12.39 16.85 -0.48
N ALA A 259 11.85 17.94 0.02
CA ALA A 259 10.79 17.92 1.03
C ALA A 259 9.70 18.96 0.74
N GLU A 260 8.45 18.56 0.85
CA GLU A 260 7.28 19.41 0.68
C GLU A 260 6.27 19.20 1.81
N ILE A 261 5.52 20.24 2.14
CA ILE A 261 4.38 20.14 3.05
C ILE A 261 3.17 20.83 2.44
N THR A 262 2.03 20.16 2.48
CA THR A 262 0.72 20.71 2.15
C THR A 262 -0.06 20.96 3.44
N VAL A 263 -0.40 22.22 3.67
CA VAL A 263 -1.23 22.65 4.81
C VAL A 263 -2.63 22.95 4.30
N PHE A 264 -3.59 22.09 4.62
CA PHE A 264 -4.98 22.26 4.19
C PHE A 264 -5.69 23.30 5.05
N THR A 265 -6.02 24.45 4.46
CA THR A 265 -6.73 25.54 5.16
C THR A 265 -8.08 25.08 5.69
N GLY A 266 -8.31 25.27 7.00
CA GLY A 266 -9.56 24.90 7.67
C GLY A 266 -9.80 23.40 7.87
N ALA A 267 -8.90 22.55 7.40
CA ALA A 267 -9.01 21.10 7.61
C ALA A 267 -8.66 20.72 9.05
N ASP A 268 -9.48 19.86 9.62
CA ASP A 268 -9.22 19.19 10.90
C ASP A 268 -8.41 17.89 10.72
N HIS A 269 -8.13 17.21 11.84
CA HIS A 269 -7.37 15.97 11.87
C HIS A 269 -7.92 14.87 10.96
N PHE A 270 -9.24 14.71 10.92
CA PHE A 270 -9.90 13.60 10.22
C PHE A 270 -10.15 13.87 8.74
N SER A 271 -10.09 15.12 8.31
CA SER A 271 -10.27 15.50 6.89
C SER A 271 -9.00 15.29 6.06
N VAL A 272 -7.81 15.31 6.68
CA VAL A 272 -6.52 15.24 5.97
C VAL A 272 -6.41 14.01 5.06
N PRO A 273 -6.76 12.77 5.49
CA PRO A 273 -6.66 11.61 4.62
C PRO A 273 -7.49 11.70 3.34
N SER A 274 -8.75 12.17 3.43
CA SER A 274 -9.60 12.31 2.25
C SER A 274 -9.12 13.41 1.30
N LEU A 275 -8.70 14.55 1.84
CA LEU A 275 -8.14 15.66 1.07
C LEU A 275 -6.81 15.27 0.38
N THR A 276 -6.09 14.29 0.93
CA THR A 276 -4.79 13.86 0.39
C THR A 276 -4.94 12.72 -0.61
N PHE A 277 -5.70 11.67 -0.27
CA PHE A 277 -5.75 10.46 -1.10
C PHE A 277 -6.82 10.48 -2.19
N LEU A 278 -7.91 11.25 -2.01
CA LEU A 278 -9.01 11.31 -2.97
C LEU A 278 -8.92 12.52 -3.91
N ASP A 279 -8.01 13.45 -3.68
CA ASP A 279 -7.75 14.56 -4.58
C ASP A 279 -6.69 14.15 -5.62
N GLU A 280 -7.15 13.88 -6.84
CA GLU A 280 -6.29 13.46 -7.96
C GLU A 280 -5.21 14.52 -8.29
N SER A 281 -5.45 15.80 -7.99
CA SER A 281 -4.47 16.85 -8.25
C SER A 281 -3.23 16.76 -7.35
N ILE A 282 -3.34 16.12 -6.18
CA ILE A 282 -2.22 15.83 -5.28
C ILE A 282 -1.40 14.64 -5.80
N GLY A 283 -2.06 13.63 -6.38
CA GLY A 283 -1.43 12.47 -6.98
C GLY A 283 -0.52 11.71 -6.01
N LEU A 284 -0.90 11.61 -4.71
CA LEU A 284 -0.03 11.03 -3.70
C LEU A 284 0.28 9.55 -3.98
N VAL A 285 -0.72 8.76 -4.41
CA VAL A 285 -0.51 7.34 -4.69
C VAL A 285 0.51 7.17 -5.81
N ASP A 286 0.39 7.92 -6.90
CA ASP A 286 1.34 7.89 -8.02
C ASP A 286 2.74 8.33 -7.59
N TRP A 287 2.83 9.30 -6.69
CA TRP A 287 4.11 9.73 -6.14
C TRP A 287 4.75 8.65 -5.27
N LEU A 288 3.96 7.93 -4.45
CA LEU A 288 4.45 6.84 -3.59
C LEU A 288 5.00 5.65 -4.39
N ILE A 289 4.47 5.38 -5.60
CA ILE A 289 4.87 4.23 -6.43
C ILE A 289 5.87 4.57 -7.54
N ARG A 290 6.24 5.84 -7.67
CA ARG A 290 7.14 6.30 -8.73
C ARG A 290 8.50 5.61 -8.61
N GLY A 291 8.98 5.00 -9.70
CA GLY A 291 10.30 4.42 -9.85
C GLY A 291 11.36 5.46 -10.19
#